data_babd06c46aac9702e71c20f84c0626d7
#
_entry.id   babd06c46aac9702e71c20f84c0626d7
#
_cell.length_a   1.000
_cell.length_b   1.000
_cell.length_c   1.000
_cell.angle_alpha   90.00
_cell.angle_beta   90.00
_cell.angle_gamma   90.00
#
_symmetry.space_group_name_H-M   'P 1'
#
loop_
_entity.id
_entity.type
_entity.pdbx_description
1 polymer ?
#
loop_
_entity_poly.entity_id
_entity_poly.type
_entity_poly.pdbx_seq_one_letter_code
_entity_poly.pdbx_strand_id
1 'polypeptide(L)'
;MEQIVVCIPAYNPKRALIWLLERLTEHPFCRIVIVNDGSDIISDKIFEEAARFENVDILRVEQNRGKGKAIKTGLQYIMKNIPAVKGVLTCGADGQHYIEDILKVATTSRIFVDGIVLGMRDFNSEHLSVFHRIHSQSMSLLFKILFKKRIVDFQSGLRLLPYHQLSWIKSCPGNSSVFDTNVLIEAIRREVPIYELPIGKARMSQSSFLQYDEVMNPKLITAQLLQSYLKKHETF
;
A
#
# COMPACT_ATOMS: atom_id res chain seq x y z
N MET A 1 4.80 2.24 -18.55
CA MET A 1 5.21 2.00 -17.14
C MET A 1 6.62 2.51 -16.84
N GLU A 2 7.38 2.89 -17.83
CA GLU A 2 8.79 3.37 -17.71
C GLU A 2 9.02 4.55 -16.75
N GLN A 3 7.96 5.21 -16.31
CA GLN A 3 8.02 6.31 -15.34
C GLN A 3 7.30 5.97 -14.01
N ILE A 4 7.02 4.69 -13.77
CA ILE A 4 6.44 4.19 -12.52
C ILE A 4 7.51 3.42 -11.75
N VAL A 5 7.66 3.76 -10.48
CA VAL A 5 8.50 3.03 -9.53
C VAL A 5 7.60 2.16 -8.67
N VAL A 6 7.98 0.90 -8.46
CA VAL A 6 7.29 0.01 -7.52
C VAL A 6 7.97 0.12 -6.15
N CYS A 7 7.22 0.40 -5.10
CA CYS A 7 7.71 0.47 -3.72
C CYS A 7 7.11 -0.67 -2.89
N ILE A 8 7.98 -1.55 -2.39
CA ILE A 8 7.61 -2.78 -1.69
C ILE A 8 8.11 -2.73 -0.25
N PRO A 9 7.27 -2.43 0.75
CA PRO A 9 7.63 -2.62 2.15
C PRO A 9 7.72 -4.11 2.45
N ALA A 10 8.83 -4.55 3.08
CA ALA A 10 9.08 -5.95 3.36
C ALA A 10 9.58 -6.15 4.80
N TYR A 11 8.89 -6.99 5.56
CA TYR A 11 9.31 -7.46 6.87
C TYR A 11 9.20 -8.97 6.91
N ASN A 12 10.32 -9.64 7.18
CA ASN A 12 10.47 -11.09 7.15
C ASN A 12 9.83 -11.73 5.89
N PRO A 13 10.21 -11.25 4.68
CA PRO A 13 9.63 -11.74 3.45
C PRO A 13 10.00 -13.20 3.22
N LYS A 14 9.11 -13.92 2.54
CA LYS A 14 9.31 -15.30 2.12
C LYS A 14 9.67 -15.34 0.62
N ARG A 15 9.84 -16.55 0.08
CA ARG A 15 10.12 -16.79 -1.35
C ARG A 15 9.14 -16.07 -2.31
N ALA A 16 7.95 -15.75 -1.83
CA ALA A 16 6.94 -15.01 -2.59
C ALA A 16 7.46 -13.66 -3.09
N LEU A 17 8.38 -12.99 -2.36
CA LEU A 17 9.02 -11.76 -2.82
C LEU A 17 9.84 -12.01 -4.09
N ILE A 18 10.61 -13.07 -4.15
CA ILE A 18 11.44 -13.39 -5.33
C ILE A 18 10.54 -13.68 -6.54
N TRP A 19 9.51 -14.51 -6.37
CA TRP A 19 8.55 -14.77 -7.44
C TRP A 19 7.85 -13.50 -7.96
N LEU A 20 7.55 -12.58 -7.04
CA LEU A 20 7.00 -11.28 -7.43
C LEU A 20 8.01 -10.47 -8.26
N LEU A 21 9.28 -10.44 -7.85
CA LEU A 21 10.35 -9.72 -8.57
C LEU A 21 10.61 -10.32 -9.96
N GLU A 22 10.69 -11.65 -10.08
CA GLU A 22 10.81 -12.34 -11.35
C GLU A 22 9.76 -11.86 -12.34
N ARG A 23 8.51 -11.72 -11.90
CA ARG A 23 7.40 -11.25 -12.75
C ARG A 23 7.45 -9.75 -13.00
N LEU A 24 7.75 -8.93 -11.98
CA LEU A 24 7.81 -7.48 -12.13
C LEU A 24 8.92 -7.03 -13.08
N THR A 25 10.07 -7.72 -13.07
CA THR A 25 11.22 -7.37 -13.92
C THR A 25 11.03 -7.71 -15.39
N GLU A 26 10.06 -8.55 -15.73
CA GLU A 26 9.62 -8.78 -17.12
C GLU A 26 8.92 -7.53 -17.72
N HIS A 27 8.58 -6.54 -16.89
CA HIS A 27 7.84 -5.35 -17.30
C HIS A 27 8.67 -4.07 -17.15
N PRO A 28 8.45 -3.05 -17.99
CA PRO A 28 9.26 -1.85 -18.03
C PRO A 28 8.92 -0.86 -16.90
N PHE A 29 9.01 -1.30 -15.64
CA PHE A 29 9.02 -0.40 -14.50
C PHE A 29 10.36 0.35 -14.42
N CYS A 30 10.30 1.64 -14.06
CA CYS A 30 11.50 2.47 -13.94
C CYS A 30 12.48 1.89 -12.94
N ARG A 31 11.97 1.50 -11.76
CA ARG A 31 12.74 0.91 -10.67
C ARG A 31 11.81 0.15 -9.74
N ILE A 32 12.34 -0.80 -9.00
CA ILE A 32 11.67 -1.48 -7.89
C ILE A 32 12.46 -1.17 -6.63
N VAL A 33 11.83 -0.50 -5.68
CA VAL A 33 12.43 -0.12 -4.40
C VAL A 33 11.85 -0.99 -3.31
N ILE A 34 12.67 -1.86 -2.73
CA ILE A 34 12.29 -2.71 -1.60
C ILE A 34 12.79 -2.06 -0.32
N VAL A 35 11.91 -1.93 0.65
CA VAL A 35 12.30 -1.42 1.97
C VAL A 35 12.24 -2.55 2.98
N ASN A 36 13.41 -3.05 3.38
CA ASN A 36 13.56 -3.99 4.48
C ASN A 36 13.32 -3.26 5.81
N ASP A 37 12.17 -3.47 6.42
CA ASP A 37 11.74 -2.84 7.67
C ASP A 37 12.27 -3.60 8.90
N GLY A 38 13.58 -3.78 8.99
CA GLY A 38 14.24 -4.42 10.13
C GLY A 38 13.94 -5.90 10.25
N SER A 39 13.99 -6.64 9.14
CA SER A 39 13.78 -8.09 9.13
C SER A 39 14.89 -8.83 9.86
N ASP A 40 14.55 -10.03 10.36
CA ASP A 40 15.47 -10.96 11.00
C ASP A 40 16.52 -11.47 10.02
N ILE A 41 17.67 -11.89 10.54
CA ILE A 41 18.80 -12.40 9.76
C ILE A 41 18.43 -13.59 8.85
N ILE A 42 17.41 -14.36 9.21
CA ILE A 42 16.91 -15.49 8.41
C ILE A 42 16.43 -15.02 7.03
N SER A 43 15.94 -13.77 6.95
CA SER A 43 15.44 -13.15 5.71
C SER A 43 16.54 -12.56 4.84
N ASP A 44 17.79 -12.44 5.32
CA ASP A 44 18.89 -11.79 4.58
C ASP A 44 19.14 -12.50 3.24
N LYS A 45 19.04 -13.82 3.17
CA LYS A 45 19.18 -14.59 1.91
C LYS A 45 18.16 -14.18 0.84
N ILE A 46 16.93 -13.82 1.24
CA ILE A 46 15.90 -13.34 0.32
C ILE A 46 16.27 -11.97 -0.21
N PHE A 47 16.79 -11.09 0.62
CA PHE A 47 17.23 -9.75 0.19
C PHE A 47 18.50 -9.82 -0.67
N GLU A 48 19.44 -10.70 -0.37
CA GLU A 48 20.63 -10.96 -1.20
C GLU A 48 20.24 -11.45 -2.59
N GLU A 49 19.26 -12.35 -2.69
CA GLU A 49 18.73 -12.84 -3.95
C GLU A 49 17.98 -11.71 -4.70
N ALA A 50 17.18 -10.92 -3.99
CA ALA A 50 16.48 -9.77 -4.56
C ALA A 50 17.44 -8.70 -5.11
N ALA A 51 18.61 -8.50 -4.48
CA ALA A 51 19.63 -7.55 -4.91
C ALA A 51 20.31 -7.93 -6.23
N ARG A 52 20.13 -9.15 -6.73
CA ARG A 52 20.70 -9.60 -8.03
C ARG A 52 19.90 -9.08 -9.24
N PHE A 53 18.70 -8.58 -9.04
CA PHE A 53 17.92 -7.97 -10.12
C PHE A 53 18.42 -6.55 -10.39
N GLU A 54 18.80 -6.23 -11.61
CA GLU A 54 19.46 -4.97 -12.00
C GLU A 54 18.63 -3.71 -11.71
N ASN A 55 17.29 -3.82 -11.79
CA ASN A 55 16.37 -2.70 -11.56
C ASN A 55 15.79 -2.66 -10.15
N VAL A 56 16.41 -3.36 -9.19
CA VAL A 56 15.97 -3.42 -7.78
C VAL A 56 16.95 -2.68 -6.88
N ASP A 57 16.42 -1.76 -6.07
CA ASP A 57 17.14 -1.11 -4.98
C ASP A 57 16.61 -1.62 -3.64
N ILE A 58 17.50 -1.96 -2.71
CA ILE A 58 17.14 -2.42 -1.38
C ILE A 58 17.57 -1.38 -0.35
N LEU A 59 16.59 -0.87 0.39
CA LEU A 59 16.81 0.01 1.53
C LEU A 59 16.67 -0.82 2.81
N ARG A 60 17.60 -0.65 3.77
CA ARG A 60 17.53 -1.32 5.07
C ARG A 60 17.24 -0.31 6.17
N VAL A 61 16.26 -0.62 6.99
CA VAL A 61 15.96 0.08 8.24
C VAL A 61 16.40 -0.83 9.38
N GLU A 62 17.05 -0.27 10.40
CA GLU A 62 17.65 -1.04 11.49
C GLU A 62 16.65 -1.82 12.35
N GLN A 63 15.44 -1.27 12.50
CA GLN A 63 14.40 -1.85 13.35
C GLN A 63 13.05 -1.79 12.66
N ASN A 64 12.21 -2.78 12.89
CA ASN A 64 10.82 -2.74 12.44
C ASN A 64 10.09 -1.56 13.06
N ARG A 65 9.64 -0.66 12.20
CA ARG A 65 8.84 0.51 12.57
C ARG A 65 7.46 0.52 11.92
N GLY A 66 7.16 -0.53 11.18
CA GLY A 66 5.88 -0.79 10.54
C GLY A 66 5.78 -0.32 9.10
N LYS A 67 4.85 -0.94 8.38
CA LYS A 67 4.61 -0.78 6.94
C LYS A 67 4.57 0.69 6.48
N GLY A 68 3.87 1.55 7.22
CA GLY A 68 3.75 2.97 6.87
C GLY A 68 5.09 3.69 6.94
N LYS A 69 5.94 3.35 7.92
CA LYS A 69 7.31 3.91 8.00
C LYS A 69 8.17 3.41 6.85
N ALA A 70 8.08 2.15 6.49
CA ALA A 70 8.80 1.59 5.35
C ALA A 70 8.38 2.29 4.04
N ILE A 71 7.07 2.46 3.80
CA ILE A 71 6.58 3.20 2.63
C ILE A 71 7.16 4.62 2.61
N LYS A 72 7.09 5.38 3.71
CA LYS A 72 7.64 6.75 3.80
C LYS A 72 9.14 6.78 3.46
N THR A 73 9.89 5.80 3.94
CA THR A 73 11.33 5.67 3.65
C THR A 73 11.54 5.44 2.15
N GLY A 74 10.78 4.54 1.53
CA GLY A 74 10.81 4.30 0.09
C GLY A 74 10.44 5.55 -0.72
N LEU A 75 9.36 6.24 -0.35
CA LEU A 75 8.94 7.48 -1.01
C LEU A 75 10.03 8.57 -0.92
N GLN A 76 10.65 8.73 0.24
CA GLN A 76 11.74 9.69 0.43
C GLN A 76 12.95 9.37 -0.46
N TYR A 77 13.33 8.10 -0.55
CA TYR A 77 14.40 7.64 -1.42
C TYR A 77 14.08 7.91 -2.90
N ILE A 78 12.89 7.53 -3.35
CA ILE A 78 12.44 7.71 -4.74
C ILE A 78 12.47 9.20 -5.12
N MET A 79 11.90 10.06 -4.28
CA MET A 79 11.88 11.51 -4.53
C MET A 79 13.28 12.13 -4.62
N LYS A 80 14.25 11.56 -3.91
CA LYS A 80 15.63 12.09 -3.87
C LYS A 80 16.51 11.55 -5.00
N ASN A 81 16.34 10.28 -5.38
CA ASN A 81 17.35 9.56 -6.17
C ASN A 81 16.86 9.12 -7.56
N ILE A 82 15.55 9.09 -7.81
CA ILE A 82 15.02 8.60 -9.09
C ILE A 82 14.32 9.75 -9.82
N PRO A 83 14.94 10.29 -10.88
CA PRO A 83 14.36 11.40 -11.64
C PRO A 83 13.21 10.94 -12.57
N ALA A 84 12.44 11.89 -13.05
CA ALA A 84 11.40 11.70 -14.09
C ALA A 84 10.29 10.68 -13.75
N VAL A 85 10.03 10.45 -12.44
CA VAL A 85 8.96 9.58 -11.97
C VAL A 85 7.62 10.27 -12.08
N LYS A 86 6.61 9.59 -12.65
CA LYS A 86 5.22 10.07 -12.71
C LYS A 86 4.37 9.56 -11.54
N GLY A 87 4.72 8.41 -10.99
CA GLY A 87 4.00 7.83 -9.89
C GLY A 87 4.74 6.70 -9.20
N VAL A 88 4.32 6.39 -7.99
CA VAL A 88 4.82 5.26 -7.21
C VAL A 88 3.68 4.29 -6.97
N LEU A 89 3.90 3.05 -7.36
CA LEU A 89 2.98 1.95 -7.10
C LEU A 89 3.45 1.22 -5.85
N THR A 90 2.61 1.13 -4.82
CA THR A 90 2.88 0.31 -3.64
C THR A 90 2.22 -1.05 -3.77
N CYS A 91 2.88 -2.11 -3.31
CA CYS A 91 2.30 -3.46 -3.19
C CYS A 91 2.98 -4.22 -2.04
N GLY A 92 2.36 -5.31 -1.58
CA GLY A 92 2.92 -6.15 -0.52
C GLY A 92 4.01 -7.10 -1.03
N ALA A 93 4.93 -7.49 -0.13
CA ALA A 93 6.02 -8.45 -0.40
C ALA A 93 5.57 -9.93 -0.32
N ASP A 94 4.32 -10.18 0.05
CA ASP A 94 3.78 -11.49 0.39
C ASP A 94 3.14 -12.25 -0.78
N GLY A 95 3.13 -11.63 -1.97
CA GLY A 95 2.54 -12.22 -3.19
C GLY A 95 1.02 -12.28 -3.19
N GLN A 96 0.33 -11.49 -2.36
CA GLN A 96 -1.13 -11.42 -2.34
C GLN A 96 -1.72 -10.90 -3.64
N HIS A 97 -1.02 -9.99 -4.33
CA HIS A 97 -1.49 -9.38 -5.56
C HIS A 97 -1.01 -10.17 -6.78
N TYR A 98 -1.93 -10.44 -7.70
CA TYR A 98 -1.57 -10.98 -9.01
C TYR A 98 -0.80 -9.94 -9.81
N ILE A 99 0.13 -10.38 -10.64
CA ILE A 99 0.90 -9.47 -11.50
C ILE A 99 -0.02 -8.67 -12.44
N GLU A 100 -1.06 -9.30 -12.96
CA GLU A 100 -2.06 -8.69 -13.83
C GLU A 100 -2.76 -7.51 -13.15
N ASP A 101 -3.06 -7.63 -11.85
CA ASP A 101 -3.68 -6.56 -11.07
C ASP A 101 -2.70 -5.41 -10.83
N ILE A 102 -1.45 -5.74 -10.53
CA ILE A 102 -0.37 -4.75 -10.37
C ILE A 102 -0.21 -3.95 -11.67
N LEU A 103 -0.14 -4.64 -12.81
CA LEU A 103 -0.02 -4.02 -14.13
C LEU A 103 -1.26 -3.19 -14.49
N LYS A 104 -2.44 -3.71 -14.18
CA LYS A 104 -3.72 -3.01 -14.37
C LYS A 104 -3.72 -1.67 -13.64
N VAL A 105 -3.32 -1.65 -12.36
CA VAL A 105 -3.23 -0.42 -11.58
C VAL A 105 -2.13 0.50 -12.12
N ALA A 106 -0.95 -0.03 -12.46
CA ALA A 106 0.15 0.77 -12.99
C ALA A 106 -0.19 1.48 -14.31
N THR A 107 -0.93 0.81 -15.20
CA THR A 107 -1.31 1.39 -16.51
C THR A 107 -2.29 2.55 -16.39
N THR A 108 -3.05 2.64 -15.29
CA THR A 108 -3.98 3.76 -15.06
C THR A 108 -3.27 5.09 -14.80
N SER A 109 -1.95 5.08 -14.56
CA SER A 109 -1.14 6.31 -14.38
C SER A 109 -1.23 7.30 -15.54
N ARG A 110 -1.65 6.84 -16.71
CA ARG A 110 -1.85 7.69 -17.90
C ARG A 110 -3.23 8.35 -17.94
N ILE A 111 -4.19 7.81 -17.19
CA ILE A 111 -5.59 8.23 -17.19
C ILE A 111 -5.89 9.05 -15.93
N PHE A 112 -5.54 8.49 -14.78
CA PHE A 112 -5.79 9.10 -13.46
C PHE A 112 -4.53 9.78 -12.94
N VAL A 113 -4.13 10.86 -13.62
CA VAL A 113 -2.87 11.57 -13.31
C VAL A 113 -2.96 12.45 -12.07
N ASP A 114 -4.16 12.83 -11.65
CA ASP A 114 -4.46 13.81 -10.61
C ASP A 114 -4.77 13.19 -9.24
N GLY A 115 -5.08 11.89 -9.20
CA GLY A 115 -5.58 11.22 -8.00
C GLY A 115 -4.87 9.92 -7.64
N ILE A 116 -5.22 9.42 -6.45
CA ILE A 116 -4.74 8.14 -5.94
C ILE A 116 -5.60 7.03 -6.53
N VAL A 117 -4.98 5.99 -7.09
CA VAL A 117 -5.70 4.79 -7.56
C VAL A 117 -5.52 3.67 -6.55
N LEU A 118 -6.62 3.07 -6.14
CA LEU A 118 -6.66 1.91 -5.22
C LEU A 118 -7.03 0.66 -6.00
N GLY A 119 -6.26 -0.41 -5.85
CA GLY A 119 -6.70 -1.74 -6.26
C GLY A 119 -7.74 -2.25 -5.28
N MET A 120 -9.01 -2.23 -5.65
CA MET A 120 -10.15 -2.64 -4.81
C MET A 120 -10.36 -4.16 -4.93
N ARG A 121 -10.19 -4.87 -3.81
CA ARG A 121 -10.39 -6.31 -3.74
C ARG A 121 -11.88 -6.67 -3.76
N ASP A 122 -12.20 -7.81 -4.36
CA ASP A 122 -13.56 -8.36 -4.31
C ASP A 122 -13.79 -9.08 -2.97
N PHE A 123 -14.56 -8.45 -2.09
CA PHE A 123 -14.97 -9.02 -0.80
C PHE A 123 -16.18 -9.95 -0.88
N ASN A 124 -16.82 -10.09 -2.06
CA ASN A 124 -17.96 -11.01 -2.23
C ASN A 124 -17.52 -12.45 -2.55
N SER A 125 -16.20 -12.72 -2.52
CA SER A 125 -15.70 -14.06 -2.80
C SER A 125 -16.12 -15.06 -1.71
N GLU A 126 -16.48 -16.27 -2.10
CA GLU A 126 -16.93 -17.38 -1.21
C GLU A 126 -15.88 -17.80 -0.18
N HIS A 127 -14.61 -17.44 -0.38
CA HIS A 127 -13.48 -17.80 0.48
C HIS A 127 -13.27 -16.85 1.66
N LEU A 128 -13.96 -15.71 1.72
CA LEU A 128 -13.90 -14.81 2.86
C LEU A 128 -14.99 -15.16 3.87
N SER A 129 -14.60 -15.23 5.16
CA SER A 129 -15.58 -15.45 6.22
C SER A 129 -16.64 -14.33 6.21
N VAL A 130 -17.87 -14.68 6.56
CA VAL A 130 -18.98 -13.73 6.69
C VAL A 130 -18.60 -12.55 7.61
N PHE A 131 -17.82 -12.84 8.65
CA PHE A 131 -17.31 -11.83 9.59
C PHE A 131 -16.43 -10.78 8.89
N HIS A 132 -15.49 -11.18 8.03
CA HIS A 132 -14.63 -10.23 7.29
C HIS A 132 -15.44 -9.37 6.33
N ARG A 133 -16.45 -9.93 5.69
CA ARG A 133 -17.35 -9.19 4.80
C ARG A 133 -18.14 -8.13 5.53
N ILE A 134 -18.81 -8.50 6.65
CA ILE A 134 -19.57 -7.58 7.48
C ILE A 134 -18.66 -6.49 8.04
N HIS A 135 -17.46 -6.86 8.51
CA HIS A 135 -16.50 -5.92 9.04
C HIS A 135 -16.07 -4.89 7.98
N SER A 136 -15.65 -5.32 6.80
CA SER A 136 -15.25 -4.42 5.70
C SER A 136 -16.38 -3.47 5.30
N GLN A 137 -17.62 -3.98 5.19
CA GLN A 137 -18.79 -3.17 4.86
C GLN A 137 -19.11 -2.14 5.95
N SER A 138 -19.05 -2.54 7.23
CA SER A 138 -19.29 -1.65 8.37
C SER A 138 -18.26 -0.52 8.42
N MET A 139 -16.99 -0.86 8.17
CA MET A 139 -15.91 0.13 8.16
C MET A 139 -16.01 1.08 6.97
N SER A 140 -16.39 0.59 5.79
CA SER A 140 -16.66 1.42 4.61
C SER A 140 -17.84 2.39 4.84
N LEU A 141 -18.89 1.89 5.54
CA LEU A 141 -20.03 2.72 5.93
C LEU A 141 -19.64 3.80 6.94
N LEU A 142 -18.86 3.43 7.96
CA LEU A 142 -18.34 4.39 8.94
C LEU A 142 -17.50 5.47 8.27
N PHE A 143 -16.63 5.08 7.34
CA PHE A 143 -15.83 6.02 6.56
C PHE A 143 -16.72 6.98 5.74
N LYS A 144 -17.78 6.47 5.12
CA LYS A 144 -18.78 7.29 4.40
C LYS A 144 -19.48 8.30 5.32
N ILE A 145 -19.89 7.88 6.52
CA ILE A 145 -20.55 8.74 7.50
C ILE A 145 -19.63 9.88 7.94
N LEU A 146 -18.38 9.56 8.30
CA LEU A 146 -17.43 10.52 8.86
C LEU A 146 -16.87 11.48 7.79
N PHE A 147 -16.56 10.97 6.60
CA PHE A 147 -15.84 11.73 5.57
C PHE A 147 -16.68 12.03 4.33
N LYS A 148 -17.98 11.67 4.33
CA LYS A 148 -18.95 11.88 3.22
C LYS A 148 -18.50 11.27 1.88
N LYS A 149 -17.51 10.37 1.91
CA LYS A 149 -17.00 9.64 0.74
C LYS A 149 -17.00 8.15 1.01
N ARG A 150 -17.60 7.37 0.11
CA ARG A 150 -17.55 5.91 0.20
C ARG A 150 -16.25 5.44 -0.43
N ILE A 151 -15.47 4.66 0.31
CA ILE A 151 -14.33 3.90 -0.18
C ILE A 151 -14.57 2.46 0.24
N VAL A 152 -14.52 1.54 -0.72
CA VAL A 152 -14.86 0.14 -0.48
C VAL A 152 -13.68 -0.59 0.17
N ASP A 153 -12.47 -0.38 -0.35
CA ASP A 153 -11.25 -1.03 0.17
C ASP A 153 -10.17 -0.02 0.58
N PHE A 154 -10.46 0.73 1.65
CA PHE A 154 -9.52 1.73 2.17
C PHE A 154 -8.23 1.14 2.78
N GLN A 155 -8.17 -0.19 2.97
CA GLN A 155 -6.98 -0.90 3.49
C GLN A 155 -6.18 -1.61 2.40
N SER A 156 -6.57 -1.50 1.13
CA SER A 156 -5.77 -2.05 0.05
C SER A 156 -4.34 -1.53 0.09
N GLY A 157 -3.38 -2.44 0.00
CA GLY A 157 -1.95 -2.12 -0.11
C GLY A 157 -1.49 -1.88 -1.54
N LEU A 158 -2.31 -2.23 -2.53
CA LEU A 158 -2.03 -1.96 -3.94
C LEU A 158 -2.55 -0.57 -4.30
N ARG A 159 -1.64 0.38 -4.44
CA ARG A 159 -1.97 1.79 -4.70
C ARG A 159 -1.02 2.39 -5.71
N LEU A 160 -1.56 3.21 -6.58
CA LEU A 160 -0.76 4.10 -7.41
C LEU A 160 -0.87 5.53 -6.84
N LEU A 161 0.26 6.09 -6.47
CA LEU A 161 0.41 7.40 -5.86
C LEU A 161 1.05 8.34 -6.90
N PRO A 162 0.38 9.41 -7.34
CA PRO A 162 0.97 10.38 -8.28
C PRO A 162 2.18 11.08 -7.67
N TYR A 163 3.23 11.29 -8.45
CA TYR A 163 4.50 11.86 -7.95
C TYR A 163 4.32 13.22 -7.28
N HIS A 164 3.53 14.11 -7.85
CA HIS A 164 3.29 15.46 -7.30
C HIS A 164 2.56 15.45 -5.95
N GLN A 165 1.94 14.33 -5.56
CA GLN A 165 1.29 14.16 -4.26
C GLN A 165 2.22 13.56 -3.19
N LEU A 166 3.40 13.03 -3.57
CA LEU A 166 4.27 12.29 -2.64
C LEU A 166 4.76 13.12 -1.46
N SER A 167 4.93 14.42 -1.65
CA SER A 167 5.44 15.33 -0.60
C SER A 167 4.54 15.31 0.64
N TRP A 168 3.24 15.50 0.49
CA TRP A 168 2.32 15.44 1.61
C TRP A 168 2.01 14.01 2.02
N ILE A 169 1.95 13.05 1.08
CA ILE A 169 1.68 11.63 1.40
C ILE A 169 2.71 11.11 2.39
N LYS A 170 4.01 11.32 2.15
CA LYS A 170 5.06 10.88 3.08
C LYS A 170 4.98 11.54 4.45
N SER A 171 4.33 12.71 4.56
CA SER A 171 4.15 13.46 5.80
C SER A 171 2.92 13.03 6.60
N CYS A 172 2.06 12.18 6.04
CA CYS A 172 0.88 11.66 6.75
C CYS A 172 1.28 10.93 8.02
N PRO A 173 0.53 11.09 9.13
CA PRO A 173 0.82 10.42 10.37
C PRO A 173 0.63 8.89 10.27
N GLY A 174 1.18 8.17 11.25
CA GLY A 174 1.10 6.71 11.34
C GLY A 174 2.31 6.00 10.72
N ASN A 175 2.77 4.94 11.37
CA ASN A 175 3.89 4.12 10.92
C ASN A 175 3.49 2.68 10.56
N SER A 176 2.31 2.23 11.00
CA SER A 176 1.73 0.92 10.67
C SER A 176 0.76 1.03 9.47
N SER A 177 -0.17 0.09 9.34
CA SER A 177 -1.29 0.15 8.39
C SER A 177 -2.21 1.37 8.56
N VAL A 178 -2.16 2.02 9.73
CA VAL A 178 -2.81 3.30 10.02
C VAL A 178 -2.42 4.39 9.01
N PHE A 179 -1.19 4.36 8.51
CA PHE A 179 -0.72 5.25 7.47
C PHE A 179 -1.58 5.19 6.21
N ASP A 180 -1.91 4.00 5.76
CA ASP A 180 -2.72 3.77 4.56
C ASP A 180 -4.09 4.47 4.65
N THR A 181 -4.73 4.41 5.81
CA THR A 181 -6.01 5.08 6.08
C THR A 181 -5.85 6.60 6.15
N ASN A 182 -4.80 7.09 6.84
CA ASN A 182 -4.56 8.52 6.98
C ASN A 182 -4.26 9.20 5.64
N VAL A 183 -3.58 8.52 4.73
CA VAL A 183 -3.36 9.02 3.35
C VAL A 183 -4.70 9.28 2.66
N LEU A 184 -5.67 8.38 2.78
CA LEU A 184 -6.99 8.56 2.15
C LEU A 184 -7.81 9.68 2.81
N ILE A 185 -7.76 9.78 4.15
CA ILE A 185 -8.40 10.88 4.88
C ILE A 185 -7.81 12.23 4.44
N GLU A 186 -6.50 12.31 4.36
CA GLU A 186 -5.82 13.54 3.94
C GLU A 186 -6.06 13.86 2.46
N ALA A 187 -6.15 12.84 1.60
CA ALA A 187 -6.55 13.01 0.21
C ALA A 187 -7.95 13.65 0.09
N ILE A 188 -8.92 13.18 0.90
CA ILE A 188 -10.26 13.76 0.92
C ILE A 188 -10.23 15.22 1.41
N ARG A 189 -9.44 15.53 2.44
CA ARG A 189 -9.29 16.91 2.96
C ARG A 189 -8.69 17.86 1.94
N ARG A 190 -7.80 17.35 1.09
CA ARG A 190 -7.13 18.10 0.02
C ARG A 190 -7.90 18.06 -1.29
N GLU A 191 -9.08 17.46 -1.30
CA GLU A 191 -9.91 17.28 -2.50
C GLU A 191 -9.18 16.52 -3.63
N VAL A 192 -8.16 15.69 -3.26
CA VAL A 192 -7.47 14.83 -4.21
C VAL A 192 -8.37 13.67 -4.59
N PRO A 193 -8.61 13.42 -5.90
CA PRO A 193 -9.43 12.32 -6.35
C PRO A 193 -8.91 10.96 -5.87
N ILE A 194 -9.84 10.06 -5.53
CA ILE A 194 -9.56 8.68 -5.19
C ILE A 194 -10.37 7.79 -6.14
N TYR A 195 -9.66 6.98 -6.90
CA TYR A 195 -10.21 6.07 -7.90
C TYR A 195 -10.07 4.63 -7.41
N GLU A 196 -11.16 3.89 -7.37
CA GLU A 196 -11.16 2.48 -7.00
C GLU A 196 -11.24 1.62 -8.27
N LEU A 197 -10.20 0.82 -8.50
CA LEU A 197 -10.10 -0.06 -9.64
C LEU A 197 -10.30 -1.51 -9.18
N PRO A 198 -11.36 -2.21 -9.61
CA PRO A 198 -11.57 -3.59 -9.24
C PRO A 198 -10.39 -4.45 -9.68
N ILE A 199 -9.84 -5.21 -8.71
CA ILE A 199 -8.79 -6.19 -8.92
C ILE A 199 -9.30 -7.60 -8.59
N GLY A 200 -8.56 -8.62 -9.00
CA GLY A 200 -8.89 -10.00 -8.70
C GLY A 200 -8.89 -10.33 -7.22
N LYS A 201 -9.21 -11.57 -6.91
CA LYS A 201 -9.18 -12.10 -5.54
C LYS A 201 -7.74 -12.10 -5.05
N ALA A 202 -7.45 -11.39 -3.96
CA ALA A 202 -6.15 -11.50 -3.32
C ALA A 202 -5.87 -12.96 -2.90
N ARG A 203 -4.68 -13.47 -3.21
CA ARG A 203 -4.22 -14.76 -2.67
C ARG A 203 -3.96 -14.55 -1.19
N MET A 204 -4.83 -15.06 -0.35
CA MET A 204 -4.60 -15.00 1.09
C MET A 204 -3.67 -16.16 1.49
N SER A 205 -2.42 -15.85 1.82
CA SER A 205 -1.55 -16.82 2.49
C SER A 205 -1.96 -16.97 3.96
N GLN A 206 -1.72 -18.14 4.57
CA GLN A 206 -2.00 -18.34 6.01
C GLN A 206 -1.27 -17.32 6.91
N SER A 207 -0.08 -16.87 6.50
CA SER A 207 0.68 -15.83 7.22
C SER A 207 0.05 -14.44 7.12
N SER A 208 -0.65 -14.17 6.02
CA SER A 208 -1.41 -12.92 5.84
C SER A 208 -2.66 -12.90 6.71
N PHE A 209 -3.26 -14.05 7.01
CA PHE A 209 -4.39 -14.16 7.94
C PHE A 209 -4.01 -13.71 9.35
N LEU A 210 -2.88 -14.19 9.87
CA LEU A 210 -2.42 -13.87 11.23
C LEU A 210 -2.01 -12.39 11.36
N GLN A 211 -1.32 -11.84 10.35
CA GLN A 211 -1.03 -10.40 10.30
C GLN A 211 -2.28 -9.56 10.08
N TYR A 212 -3.28 -10.11 9.39
CA TYR A 212 -4.55 -9.43 9.12
C TYR A 212 -5.38 -9.25 10.40
N ASP A 213 -5.39 -10.23 11.30
CA ASP A 213 -6.14 -10.15 12.57
C ASP A 213 -5.54 -9.12 13.54
N GLU A 214 -4.20 -8.98 13.62
CA GLU A 214 -3.56 -7.93 14.43
C GLU A 214 -3.74 -6.53 13.83
N VAL A 215 -3.67 -6.42 12.50
CA VAL A 215 -3.79 -5.16 11.76
C VAL A 215 -5.25 -4.69 11.68
N MET A 216 -6.19 -5.63 11.71
CA MET A 216 -7.65 -5.39 11.57
C MET A 216 -8.38 -5.28 12.91
N ASN A 217 -7.71 -4.85 13.97
CA ASN A 217 -8.41 -4.57 15.21
C ASN A 217 -9.48 -3.47 14.98
N PRO A 218 -10.79 -3.82 14.95
CA PRO A 218 -11.86 -2.88 14.62
C PRO A 218 -11.90 -1.68 15.56
N LYS A 219 -11.57 -1.90 16.84
CA LYS A 219 -11.53 -0.84 17.85
C LYS A 219 -10.45 0.18 17.54
N LEU A 220 -9.27 -0.28 17.09
CA LEU A 220 -8.15 0.60 16.79
C LEU A 220 -8.44 1.47 15.56
N ILE A 221 -9.00 0.87 14.53
CA ILE A 221 -9.36 1.58 13.27
C ILE A 221 -10.50 2.55 13.53
N THR A 222 -11.54 2.12 14.27
CA THR A 222 -12.67 3.00 14.64
C THR A 222 -12.19 4.18 15.47
N ALA A 223 -11.38 3.94 16.49
CA ALA A 223 -10.81 5.00 17.33
C ALA A 223 -9.99 5.99 16.50
N GLN A 224 -9.20 5.50 15.55
CA GLN A 224 -8.42 6.32 14.63
C GLN A 224 -9.28 7.16 13.70
N LEU A 225 -10.32 6.58 13.10
CA LEU A 225 -11.25 7.31 12.24
C LEU A 225 -11.95 8.42 13.02
N LEU A 226 -12.41 8.14 14.24
CA LEU A 226 -13.04 9.12 15.14
C LEU A 226 -12.05 10.21 15.55
N GLN A 227 -10.83 9.84 15.94
CA GLN A 227 -9.79 10.83 16.29
C GLN A 227 -9.43 11.74 15.11
N SER A 228 -9.32 11.17 13.91
CA SER A 228 -9.06 11.94 12.70
C SER A 228 -10.24 12.86 12.35
N TYR A 229 -11.47 12.41 12.60
CA TYR A 229 -12.67 13.23 12.42
C TYR A 229 -12.72 14.40 13.39
N LEU A 230 -12.48 14.16 14.69
CA LEU A 230 -12.48 15.19 15.73
C LEU A 230 -11.42 16.27 15.48
N LYS A 231 -10.20 15.89 15.11
CA LYS A 231 -9.15 16.86 14.73
C LYS A 231 -9.54 17.80 13.58
N LYS A 232 -10.51 17.43 12.77
CA LYS A 232 -11.07 18.32 11.74
C LYS A 232 -11.93 19.43 12.34
N HIS A 233 -12.55 19.19 13.48
CA HIS A 233 -13.49 20.15 14.11
C HIS A 233 -12.83 21.01 15.18
N GLU A 234 -11.59 20.75 15.56
CA GLU A 234 -10.81 21.58 16.52
C GLU A 234 -10.05 22.73 15.82
N THR A 235 -10.06 22.77 14.48
CA THR A 235 -9.31 23.79 13.69
C THR A 235 -10.21 24.90 13.09
N PHE A 236 -11.39 25.12 13.73
CA PHE A 236 -12.27 26.27 13.43
C PHE A 236 -12.52 27.10 14.68
#